data_c1322b5671391a88fae1135447624a87
#
_entry.id   c1322b5671391a88fae1135447624a87
#
_cell.length_a   1.000
_cell.length_b   1.000
_cell.length_c   1.000
_cell.angle_alpha   90.00
_cell.angle_beta   90.00
_cell.angle_gamma   90.00
#
_symmetry.space_group_name_H-M   'P 1'
#
loop_
_entity.id
_entity.type
_entity.pdbx_description
1 polymer ?
#
loop_
_entity_poly.entity_id
_entity_poly.type
_entity_poly.pdbx_seq_one_letter_code
_entity_poly.pdbx_strand_id
1 'polypeptide(L)'
;MRAVLLAGAVFLSLSYPFAAVPAERSNPAGNPPIEILAPAEGAAVPPGKVLVIGRVKPGTASGVEIDVNGAVHQKAIASNGGFMASVYLTRGRNVLSVHADGMRVERRVVASETVTYRYHPEAEKCAGCHAEVSRGYVVSGRKDTVCYQCHDRKDGKKLVHGPLGGGDCTTCHDPHGAMNPSLTVASAEGLCVMCHDQPSSGKHLRESRAVGCITCHEPHSSGKEYLQK
;
A
#
# COMPACT_ATOMS: atom_id res chain seq x y z
N MET A 1 65.36 8.13 -16.55
CA MET A 1 64.22 8.75 -15.88
C MET A 1 63.00 8.59 -16.78
N ARG A 2 62.10 7.66 -16.45
CA ARG A 2 60.85 7.44 -17.18
C ARG A 2 59.71 7.90 -16.25
N ALA A 3 58.96 8.92 -16.67
CA ALA A 3 57.78 9.41 -15.97
C ALA A 3 56.59 8.50 -16.27
N VAL A 4 55.96 7.97 -15.22
CA VAL A 4 54.70 7.23 -15.29
C VAL A 4 53.56 8.22 -15.04
N LEU A 5 52.76 8.45 -16.07
CA LEU A 5 51.51 9.21 -15.98
C LEU A 5 50.41 8.27 -15.45
N LEU A 6 49.94 8.54 -14.24
CA LEU A 6 48.75 7.92 -13.66
C LEU A 6 47.50 8.70 -14.14
N ALA A 7 46.72 8.08 -15.00
CA ALA A 7 45.39 8.59 -15.38
C ALA A 7 44.37 8.25 -14.27
N GLY A 8 43.97 9.28 -13.52
CA GLY A 8 42.88 9.16 -12.54
C GLY A 8 41.52 9.17 -13.24
N ALA A 9 40.81 8.08 -13.17
CA ALA A 9 39.41 8.00 -13.60
C ALA A 9 38.52 8.65 -12.55
N VAL A 10 37.91 9.79 -12.87
CA VAL A 10 36.90 10.46 -12.07
C VAL A 10 35.56 9.78 -12.34
N PHE A 11 35.08 9.00 -11.40
CA PHE A 11 33.71 8.51 -11.42
C PHE A 11 32.74 9.62 -10.95
N LEU A 12 32.09 10.27 -11.91
CA LEU A 12 30.93 11.11 -11.60
C LEU A 12 29.75 10.22 -11.25
N SER A 13 29.44 10.10 -9.95
CA SER A 13 28.20 9.53 -9.47
C SER A 13 27.07 10.53 -9.75
N LEU A 14 26.31 10.30 -10.81
CA LEU A 14 25.05 10.99 -11.08
C LEU A 14 24.00 10.52 -10.07
N SER A 15 23.90 11.24 -8.95
CA SER A 15 22.78 11.12 -8.01
C SER A 15 21.56 11.80 -8.63
N TYR A 16 20.67 11.01 -9.24
CA TYR A 16 19.35 11.53 -9.62
C TYR A 16 18.51 11.69 -8.34
N PRO A 17 17.98 12.89 -8.06
CA PRO A 17 17.03 13.05 -6.97
C PRO A 17 15.76 12.28 -7.32
N PHE A 18 15.41 11.34 -6.48
CA PHE A 18 14.11 10.66 -6.50
C PHE A 18 13.07 11.72 -6.13
N ALA A 19 12.41 12.30 -7.11
CA ALA A 19 11.22 13.07 -6.88
C ALA A 19 10.15 12.09 -6.38
N ALA A 20 9.77 12.20 -5.11
CA ALA A 20 8.62 11.51 -4.57
C ALA A 20 7.39 11.99 -5.36
N VAL A 21 6.86 11.11 -6.20
CA VAL A 21 5.57 11.34 -6.84
C VAL A 21 4.53 11.30 -5.72
N PRO A 22 3.74 12.36 -5.51
CA PRO A 22 2.64 12.30 -4.56
C PRO A 22 1.71 11.17 -5.00
N ALA A 23 1.31 10.33 -4.06
CA ALA A 23 0.25 9.37 -4.29
C ALA A 23 -1.03 10.16 -4.54
N GLU A 24 -1.36 10.44 -5.79
CA GLU A 24 -2.64 10.97 -6.18
C GLU A 24 -3.71 9.92 -5.86
N ARG A 25 -4.27 10.03 -4.67
CA ARG A 25 -5.61 9.52 -4.39
C ARG A 25 -6.62 10.54 -4.92
N SER A 26 -6.66 10.73 -6.22
CA SER A 26 -7.85 11.26 -6.83
C SER A 26 -8.91 10.17 -6.72
N ASN A 27 -9.91 10.41 -5.88
CA ASN A 27 -11.17 9.68 -5.95
C ASN A 27 -12.05 10.43 -6.97
N PRO A 28 -11.97 10.10 -8.27
CA PRO A 28 -12.94 10.62 -9.21
C PRO A 28 -14.24 9.89 -8.91
N ALA A 29 -15.34 10.60 -8.92
CA ALA A 29 -16.68 10.08 -8.75
C ALA A 29 -16.92 8.91 -9.75
N GLY A 30 -16.81 7.68 -9.24
CA GLY A 30 -16.94 6.43 -9.99
C GLY A 30 -15.76 5.49 -9.72
N ASN A 31 -16.04 4.28 -9.21
CA ASN A 31 -15.03 3.25 -9.12
C ASN A 31 -14.43 2.99 -10.52
N PRO A 32 -13.10 3.00 -10.68
CA PRO A 32 -12.49 2.67 -11.96
C PRO A 32 -12.92 1.26 -12.40
N PRO A 33 -13.07 1.02 -13.70
CA PRO A 33 -13.53 -0.26 -14.21
C PRO A 33 -12.59 -1.42 -13.87
N ILE A 34 -11.28 -1.13 -13.71
CA ILE A 34 -10.25 -2.05 -13.23
C ILE A 34 -9.41 -1.31 -12.19
N GLU A 35 -9.09 -1.96 -11.10
CA GLU A 35 -8.18 -1.43 -10.08
C GLU A 35 -7.20 -2.51 -9.63
N ILE A 36 -5.90 -2.20 -9.62
CA ILE A 36 -4.86 -3.03 -9.02
C ILE A 36 -4.68 -2.54 -7.58
N LEU A 37 -5.05 -3.37 -6.61
CA LEU A 37 -4.95 -3.06 -5.19
C LEU A 37 -3.55 -3.36 -4.65
N ALA A 38 -2.94 -4.45 -5.11
CA ALA A 38 -1.59 -4.86 -4.73
C ALA A 38 -0.84 -5.46 -5.94
N PRO A 39 0.46 -5.19 -6.08
CA PRO A 39 1.28 -4.26 -5.29
C PRO A 39 0.95 -2.79 -5.59
N ALA A 40 1.35 -1.89 -4.67
CA ALA A 40 1.18 -0.45 -4.85
C ALA A 40 2.05 0.09 -6.01
N GLU A 41 1.68 1.26 -6.58
CA GLU A 41 2.49 1.94 -7.59
C GLU A 41 3.88 2.26 -7.02
N GLY A 42 4.93 1.98 -7.78
CA GLY A 42 6.30 2.20 -7.38
C GLY A 42 6.84 1.24 -6.31
N ALA A 43 6.07 0.22 -5.91
CA ALA A 43 6.47 -0.72 -4.89
C ALA A 43 7.79 -1.44 -5.24
N ALA A 44 8.70 -1.58 -4.26
CA ALA A 44 9.82 -2.48 -4.32
C ALA A 44 9.40 -3.85 -3.76
N VAL A 45 9.36 -4.86 -4.63
CA VAL A 45 8.92 -6.22 -4.33
C VAL A 45 10.09 -7.20 -4.56
N PRO A 46 10.06 -8.42 -3.98
CA PRO A 46 11.09 -9.41 -4.28
C PRO A 46 11.07 -9.79 -5.77
N PRO A 47 12.22 -10.10 -6.39
CA PRO A 47 12.24 -10.72 -7.70
C PRO A 47 11.65 -12.14 -7.63
N GLY A 48 11.08 -12.62 -8.73
CA GLY A 48 10.43 -13.92 -8.81
C GLY A 48 8.91 -13.82 -8.66
N LYS A 49 8.31 -14.73 -7.90
CA LYS A 49 6.85 -14.83 -7.77
C LYS A 49 6.29 -13.67 -6.93
N VAL A 50 5.37 -12.90 -7.53
CA VAL A 50 4.67 -11.77 -6.91
C VAL A 50 3.18 -11.93 -7.06
N LEU A 51 2.42 -11.62 -6.02
CA LEU A 51 0.97 -11.67 -6.02
C LEU A 51 0.40 -10.35 -6.57
N VAL A 52 -0.52 -10.45 -7.52
CA VAL A 52 -1.31 -9.33 -8.03
C VAL A 52 -2.74 -9.49 -7.55
N ILE A 53 -3.23 -8.51 -6.81
CA ILE A 53 -4.59 -8.47 -6.29
C ILE A 53 -5.30 -7.25 -6.88
N GLY A 54 -6.53 -7.42 -7.33
CA GLY A 54 -7.28 -6.32 -7.89
C GLY A 54 -8.77 -6.58 -7.95
N ARG A 55 -9.48 -5.60 -8.50
CA ARG A 55 -10.91 -5.70 -8.75
C ARG A 55 -11.28 -5.13 -10.11
N VAL A 56 -12.33 -5.67 -10.69
CA VAL A 56 -13.05 -5.14 -11.83
C VAL A 56 -14.46 -4.77 -11.43
N LYS A 57 -15.09 -3.86 -12.13
CA LYS A 57 -16.49 -3.50 -11.87
C LYS A 57 -17.36 -4.76 -11.98
N PRO A 58 -18.22 -5.05 -11.00
CA PRO A 58 -19.10 -6.21 -11.06
C PRO A 58 -19.96 -6.20 -12.33
N GLY A 59 -20.06 -7.36 -13.00
CA GLY A 59 -20.85 -7.53 -14.21
C GLY A 59 -20.13 -7.14 -15.53
N THR A 60 -18.85 -6.68 -15.46
CA THR A 60 -18.09 -6.37 -16.67
C THR A 60 -17.33 -7.57 -17.21
N ALA A 61 -16.53 -8.24 -16.41
CA ALA A 61 -15.70 -9.34 -16.91
C ALA A 61 -15.83 -10.60 -16.06
N SER A 62 -15.85 -11.78 -16.71
CA SER A 62 -15.71 -13.07 -16.05
C SER A 62 -14.25 -13.46 -15.81
N GLY A 63 -13.32 -12.75 -16.42
CA GLY A 63 -11.88 -12.98 -16.29
C GLY A 63 -11.04 -11.77 -16.64
N VAL A 64 -9.82 -11.77 -16.17
CA VAL A 64 -8.82 -10.78 -16.49
C VAL A 64 -7.58 -11.45 -17.05
N GLU A 65 -6.88 -10.75 -17.93
CA GLU A 65 -5.58 -11.14 -18.44
C GLU A 65 -4.52 -10.23 -17.83
N ILE A 66 -3.45 -10.82 -17.32
CA ILE A 66 -2.37 -10.09 -16.68
C ILE A 66 -1.11 -10.33 -17.51
N ASP A 67 -0.51 -9.26 -17.98
CA ASP A 67 0.80 -9.29 -18.60
C ASP A 67 1.87 -8.63 -17.74
N VAL A 68 3.12 -9.02 -17.98
CA VAL A 68 4.31 -8.42 -17.39
C VAL A 68 5.22 -8.01 -18.52
N ASN A 69 5.53 -6.72 -18.60
CA ASN A 69 6.40 -6.13 -19.62
C ASN A 69 5.91 -6.42 -21.06
N GLY A 70 4.59 -6.50 -21.27
CA GLY A 70 3.96 -6.77 -22.56
C GLY A 70 3.87 -8.25 -22.95
N ALA A 71 4.31 -9.16 -22.08
CA ALA A 71 4.11 -10.61 -22.28
C ALA A 71 2.97 -11.11 -21.40
N VAL A 72 2.00 -11.83 -21.97
CA VAL A 72 0.89 -12.43 -21.20
C VAL A 72 1.46 -13.49 -20.25
N HIS A 73 1.24 -13.30 -18.96
CA HIS A 73 1.72 -14.20 -17.92
C HIS A 73 0.64 -15.08 -17.34
N GLN A 74 -0.57 -14.52 -17.14
CA GLN A 74 -1.62 -15.23 -16.44
C GLN A 74 -3.02 -14.77 -16.85
N LYS A 75 -3.94 -15.73 -16.88
CA LYS A 75 -5.38 -15.44 -16.87
C LYS A 75 -5.93 -15.75 -15.49
N ALA A 76 -6.68 -14.83 -14.91
CA ALA A 76 -7.32 -14.98 -13.62
C ALA A 76 -8.84 -14.87 -13.78
N ILE A 77 -9.57 -15.61 -12.97
CA ILE A 77 -11.03 -15.49 -12.91
C ILE A 77 -11.37 -14.32 -12.00
N ALA A 78 -12.16 -13.39 -12.50
CA ALA A 78 -12.73 -12.31 -11.70
C ALA A 78 -14.03 -12.82 -11.03
N SER A 79 -13.88 -13.47 -9.89
CA SER A 79 -15.04 -13.94 -9.12
C SER A 79 -15.68 -12.76 -8.40
N ASN A 80 -16.94 -12.45 -8.74
CA ASN A 80 -17.68 -11.31 -8.16
C ASN A 80 -16.93 -9.98 -8.20
N GLY A 81 -16.11 -9.76 -9.23
CA GLY A 81 -15.35 -8.55 -9.44
C GLY A 81 -13.96 -8.52 -8.81
N GLY A 82 -13.60 -9.44 -7.94
CA GLY A 82 -12.23 -9.55 -7.42
C GLY A 82 -11.38 -10.54 -8.20
N PHE A 83 -10.11 -10.28 -8.36
CA PHE A 83 -9.15 -11.21 -8.94
C PHE A 83 -7.85 -11.25 -8.15
N MET A 84 -7.18 -12.39 -8.25
CA MET A 84 -5.87 -12.63 -7.67
C MET A 84 -5.08 -13.54 -8.60
N ALA A 85 -3.83 -13.19 -8.85
CA ALA A 85 -2.92 -14.01 -9.65
C ALA A 85 -1.47 -13.85 -9.19
N SER A 86 -0.68 -14.89 -9.40
CA SER A 86 0.77 -14.81 -9.19
C SER A 86 1.47 -14.63 -10.53
N VAL A 87 2.34 -13.63 -10.61
CA VAL A 87 3.17 -13.37 -11.78
C VAL A 87 4.65 -13.47 -11.42
N TYR A 88 5.52 -13.65 -12.40
CA TYR A 88 6.96 -13.67 -12.20
C TYR A 88 7.59 -12.37 -12.70
N LEU A 89 8.32 -11.69 -11.82
CA LEU A 89 9.04 -10.46 -12.13
C LEU A 89 10.53 -10.72 -12.27
N THR A 90 11.12 -10.12 -13.28
CA THR A 90 12.57 -10.07 -13.45
C THR A 90 13.15 -8.91 -12.64
N ARG A 91 14.39 -9.02 -12.19
CA ARG A 91 15.08 -7.95 -11.46
C ARG A 91 15.04 -6.63 -12.24
N GLY A 92 14.79 -5.55 -11.55
CA GLY A 92 14.68 -4.21 -12.11
C GLY A 92 13.23 -3.72 -12.27
N ARG A 93 13.02 -2.80 -13.18
CA ARG A 93 11.69 -2.20 -13.42
C ARG A 93 10.80 -3.18 -14.18
N ASN A 94 9.56 -3.33 -13.73
CA ASN A 94 8.53 -4.11 -14.39
C ASN A 94 7.26 -3.30 -14.51
N VAL A 95 6.49 -3.57 -15.56
CA VAL A 95 5.14 -3.03 -15.77
C VAL A 95 4.18 -4.20 -15.72
N LEU A 96 3.28 -4.17 -14.76
CA LEU A 96 2.15 -5.09 -14.67
C LEU A 96 0.98 -4.44 -15.40
N SER A 97 0.38 -5.12 -16.34
CA SER A 97 -0.82 -4.65 -17.02
C SER A 97 -1.96 -5.64 -16.81
N VAL A 98 -3.11 -5.12 -16.46
CA VAL A 98 -4.34 -5.90 -16.28
C VAL A 98 -5.35 -5.48 -17.32
N HIS A 99 -5.84 -6.44 -18.07
CA HIS A 99 -6.79 -6.26 -19.16
C HIS A 99 -8.12 -6.93 -18.82
N ALA A 100 -9.22 -6.23 -19.04
CA ALA A 100 -10.58 -6.75 -18.93
C ALA A 100 -11.51 -5.96 -19.87
N ASP A 101 -12.33 -6.63 -20.66
CA ASP A 101 -13.35 -6.02 -21.53
C ASP A 101 -12.82 -4.85 -22.40
N GLY A 102 -11.63 -5.02 -23.00
CA GLY A 102 -10.98 -4.01 -23.82
C GLY A 102 -10.36 -2.84 -23.07
N MET A 103 -10.44 -2.84 -21.75
CA MET A 103 -9.78 -1.85 -20.88
C MET A 103 -8.44 -2.36 -20.38
N ARG A 104 -7.53 -1.44 -20.07
CA ARG A 104 -6.20 -1.74 -19.56
C ARG A 104 -5.83 -0.78 -18.43
N VAL A 105 -5.25 -1.32 -17.37
CA VAL A 105 -4.64 -0.55 -16.27
C VAL A 105 -3.24 -1.06 -16.04
N GLU A 106 -2.31 -0.16 -15.79
CA GLU A 106 -0.91 -0.46 -15.54
C GLU A 106 -0.51 -0.17 -14.10
N ARG A 107 0.49 -0.92 -13.64
CA ARG A 107 1.16 -0.74 -12.36
C ARG A 107 2.67 -0.92 -12.55
N ARG A 108 3.45 0.07 -12.21
CA ARG A 108 4.91 0.00 -12.27
C ARG A 108 5.44 -0.47 -10.92
N VAL A 109 6.33 -1.44 -10.94
CA VAL A 109 6.97 -1.99 -9.74
C VAL A 109 8.45 -2.21 -10.00
N VAL A 110 9.24 -2.28 -8.92
CA VAL A 110 10.68 -2.57 -9.00
C VAL A 110 10.95 -3.88 -8.30
N ALA A 111 11.43 -4.88 -9.03
CA ALA A 111 11.86 -6.14 -8.43
C ALA A 111 13.31 -6.00 -7.93
N SER A 112 13.50 -6.03 -6.60
CA SER A 112 14.76 -5.75 -5.91
C SER A 112 14.94 -6.65 -4.70
N GLU A 113 16.19 -6.90 -4.32
CA GLU A 113 16.51 -7.58 -3.05
C GLU A 113 16.16 -6.69 -1.84
N THR A 114 16.21 -5.39 -2.00
CA THR A 114 15.75 -4.45 -0.96
C THR A 114 14.24 -4.26 -1.10
N VAL A 115 13.50 -5.10 -0.40
CA VAL A 115 12.03 -5.13 -0.45
C VAL A 115 11.46 -4.16 0.57
N THR A 116 10.59 -3.26 0.10
CA THR A 116 9.82 -2.37 0.98
C THR A 116 8.36 -2.77 1.05
N TYR A 117 7.81 -3.42 0.00
CA TYR A 117 6.43 -3.85 -0.04
C TYR A 117 6.22 -5.17 0.70
N ARG A 118 5.24 -5.21 1.59
CA ARG A 118 4.84 -6.42 2.32
C ARG A 118 3.35 -6.67 2.10
N TYR A 119 3.02 -7.92 1.75
CA TYR A 119 1.63 -8.37 1.73
C TYR A 119 1.14 -8.64 3.16
N HIS A 120 -0.15 -8.50 3.38
CA HIS A 120 -0.77 -9.03 4.58
C HIS A 120 -0.65 -10.57 4.55
N PRO A 121 -0.32 -11.24 5.67
CA PRO A 121 -0.14 -12.71 5.69
C PRO A 121 -1.32 -13.51 5.14
N GLU A 122 -2.54 -12.99 5.30
CA GLU A 122 -3.78 -13.63 4.83
C GLU A 122 -4.27 -13.06 3.48
N ALA A 123 -3.47 -12.26 2.77
CA ALA A 123 -3.89 -11.60 1.51
C ALA A 123 -4.31 -12.60 0.41
N GLU A 124 -3.83 -13.85 0.48
CA GLU A 124 -4.23 -14.92 -0.44
C GLU A 124 -5.57 -15.57 -0.08
N LYS A 125 -6.12 -15.31 1.11
CA LYS A 125 -7.36 -15.91 1.62
C LYS A 125 -8.54 -14.94 1.57
N CYS A 126 -8.91 -14.50 0.37
CA CYS A 126 -9.93 -13.47 0.16
C CYS A 126 -11.22 -13.70 0.97
N ALA A 127 -11.74 -14.93 0.99
CA ALA A 127 -12.98 -15.27 1.69
C ALA A 127 -12.90 -15.12 3.22
N GLY A 128 -11.71 -15.08 3.81
CA GLY A 128 -11.55 -14.85 5.25
C GLY A 128 -11.93 -13.43 5.69
N CYS A 129 -11.75 -12.45 4.78
CA CYS A 129 -12.09 -11.06 5.03
C CYS A 129 -13.33 -10.62 4.25
N HIS A 130 -13.57 -11.19 3.07
CA HIS A 130 -14.64 -10.87 2.15
C HIS A 130 -15.68 -11.99 2.12
N ALA A 131 -16.29 -12.30 3.27
CA ALA A 131 -17.24 -13.41 3.41
C ALA A 131 -18.49 -13.24 2.52
N GLU A 132 -18.90 -12.02 2.22
CA GLU A 132 -19.98 -11.71 1.27
C GLU A 132 -19.44 -11.36 -0.12
N VAL A 133 -18.86 -12.32 -0.78
CA VAL A 133 -18.30 -12.19 -2.14
C VAL A 133 -19.36 -11.77 -3.18
N SER A 134 -20.65 -11.98 -2.88
CA SER A 134 -21.77 -11.65 -3.76
C SER A 134 -21.94 -10.15 -4.08
N ARG A 135 -21.24 -9.26 -3.37
CA ARG A 135 -21.36 -7.80 -3.52
C ARG A 135 -20.07 -7.12 -3.98
N GLY A 136 -19.23 -7.80 -4.74
CA GLY A 136 -18.05 -7.17 -5.34
C GLY A 136 -16.89 -6.97 -4.36
N TYR A 137 -16.67 -7.87 -3.43
CA TYR A 137 -15.58 -7.81 -2.44
C TYR A 137 -15.59 -6.54 -1.58
N VAL A 138 -16.73 -5.95 -1.37
CA VAL A 138 -16.90 -4.84 -0.43
C VAL A 138 -17.21 -5.40 0.95
N VAL A 139 -16.39 -5.06 1.94
CA VAL A 139 -16.73 -5.29 3.35
C VAL A 139 -17.79 -4.27 3.73
N SER A 140 -19.03 -4.73 3.97
CA SER A 140 -20.13 -3.87 4.41
C SER A 140 -20.07 -3.64 5.92
N GLY A 141 -20.44 -2.42 6.35
CA GLY A 141 -20.46 -2.06 7.77
C GLY A 141 -19.11 -1.72 8.36
N ARG A 142 -18.96 -1.98 9.67
CA ARG A 142 -17.73 -1.69 10.40
C ARG A 142 -16.64 -2.70 10.03
N LYS A 143 -15.51 -2.21 9.51
CA LYS A 143 -14.39 -3.05 9.06
C LYS A 143 -13.64 -3.71 10.21
N ASP A 144 -13.64 -3.08 11.39
CA ASP A 144 -13.01 -3.62 12.59
C ASP A 144 -13.56 -4.99 13.01
N THR A 145 -14.83 -5.28 12.72
CA THR A 145 -15.43 -6.60 13.00
C THR A 145 -14.73 -7.73 12.26
N VAL A 146 -14.22 -7.46 11.07
CA VAL A 146 -13.42 -8.42 10.29
C VAL A 146 -11.99 -8.51 10.85
N CYS A 147 -11.36 -7.37 11.10
CA CYS A 147 -9.98 -7.31 11.58
C CYS A 147 -9.82 -7.98 12.96
N TYR A 148 -10.76 -7.77 13.86
CA TYR A 148 -10.73 -8.32 15.22
C TYR A 148 -11.02 -9.83 15.30
N GLN A 149 -11.29 -10.50 14.19
CA GLN A 149 -11.32 -11.97 14.17
C GLN A 149 -9.93 -12.59 14.40
N CYS A 150 -8.86 -11.82 14.06
CA CYS A 150 -7.48 -12.28 14.20
C CYS A 150 -6.59 -11.31 14.99
N HIS A 151 -6.95 -10.03 15.03
CA HIS A 151 -6.17 -9.00 15.73
C HIS A 151 -6.78 -8.67 17.09
N ASP A 152 -5.91 -8.42 18.08
CA ASP A 152 -6.34 -7.89 19.37
C ASP A 152 -7.02 -6.53 19.22
N ARG A 153 -8.03 -6.30 20.06
CA ARG A 153 -8.73 -5.01 20.11
C ARG A 153 -7.76 -3.87 20.45
N LYS A 154 -7.84 -2.80 19.67
CA LYS A 154 -7.03 -1.59 19.82
C LYS A 154 -7.80 -0.41 20.42
N ASP A 155 -9.11 -0.56 20.60
CA ASP A 155 -10.07 0.43 21.12
C ASP A 155 -10.41 0.26 22.60
N GLY A 156 -9.63 -0.53 23.35
CA GLY A 156 -9.93 -0.94 24.73
C GLY A 156 -9.61 0.11 25.81
N LYS A 157 -9.09 1.30 25.47
CA LYS A 157 -8.78 2.35 26.44
C LYS A 157 -9.83 3.46 26.43
N LYS A 158 -9.79 4.34 27.45
CA LYS A 158 -10.78 5.39 27.69
C LYS A 158 -11.02 6.33 26.50
N LEU A 159 -9.96 6.71 25.82
CA LEU A 159 -10.00 7.61 24.69
C LEU A 159 -9.61 6.84 23.43
N VAL A 160 -10.51 6.76 22.49
CA VAL A 160 -10.31 6.06 21.21
C VAL A 160 -10.16 7.08 20.10
N HIS A 161 -9.16 6.89 19.24
CA HIS A 161 -8.93 7.76 18.09
C HIS A 161 -10.13 7.71 17.12
N GLY A 162 -10.52 8.86 16.56
CA GLY A 162 -11.73 9.00 15.77
C GLY A 162 -11.93 7.96 14.67
N PRO A 163 -10.99 7.74 13.76
CA PRO A 163 -11.11 6.71 12.71
C PRO A 163 -11.36 5.31 13.28
N LEU A 164 -10.63 4.94 14.33
CA LEU A 164 -10.81 3.64 15.00
C LEU A 164 -12.17 3.55 15.70
N GLY A 165 -12.62 4.63 16.34
CA GLY A 165 -13.96 4.71 16.92
C GLY A 165 -15.07 4.49 15.89
N GLY A 166 -14.86 4.91 14.65
CA GLY A 166 -15.70 4.62 13.49
C GLY A 166 -15.58 3.18 12.97
N GLY A 167 -14.63 2.40 13.46
CA GLY A 167 -14.36 1.02 13.01
C GLY A 167 -13.64 0.96 11.66
N ASP A 168 -12.98 2.04 11.25
CA ASP A 168 -12.29 2.08 9.96
C ASP A 168 -10.76 1.93 10.10
N CYS A 169 -10.29 0.71 10.16
CA CYS A 169 -8.87 0.38 10.16
C CYS A 169 -8.18 0.77 8.84
N THR A 170 -8.94 0.75 7.73
CA THR A 170 -8.39 0.96 6.39
C THR A 170 -8.14 2.42 6.03
N THR A 171 -8.53 3.36 6.88
CA THR A 171 -8.07 4.75 6.78
C THR A 171 -6.54 4.85 6.90
N CYS A 172 -5.95 3.99 7.72
CA CYS A 172 -4.50 4.01 7.97
C CYS A 172 -3.77 2.77 7.46
N HIS A 173 -4.42 1.61 7.38
CA HIS A 173 -3.82 0.34 6.98
C HIS A 173 -4.38 -0.18 5.66
N ASP A 174 -3.52 -0.75 4.83
CA ASP A 174 -3.94 -1.48 3.63
C ASP A 174 -3.93 -2.99 3.93
N PRO A 175 -5.10 -3.65 3.96
CA PRO A 175 -5.20 -5.07 4.28
C PRO A 175 -4.66 -6.00 3.18
N HIS A 176 -4.32 -5.49 2.01
CA HIS A 176 -3.73 -6.29 0.94
C HIS A 176 -2.21 -6.25 0.97
N GLY A 177 -1.64 -5.11 1.36
CA GLY A 177 -0.21 -4.91 1.47
C GLY A 177 0.21 -3.45 1.35
N ALA A 178 1.37 -3.10 1.90
CA ALA A 178 1.91 -1.75 1.83
C ALA A 178 3.43 -1.70 1.90
N MET A 179 3.99 -0.54 1.59
CA MET A 179 5.43 -0.28 1.67
C MET A 179 5.90 0.11 3.07
N ASN A 180 4.99 0.59 3.92
CA ASN A 180 5.33 1.06 5.26
C ASN A 180 5.16 -0.04 6.30
N PRO A 181 5.85 0.07 7.46
CA PRO A 181 5.66 -0.83 8.59
C PRO A 181 4.19 -0.92 9.01
N SER A 182 3.79 -2.08 9.55
CA SER A 182 2.40 -2.36 9.95
C SER A 182 1.37 -2.16 8.84
N LEU A 183 1.79 -2.27 7.58
CA LEU A 183 0.97 -2.08 6.39
C LEU A 183 0.26 -0.72 6.34
N THR A 184 0.89 0.33 6.83
CA THR A 184 0.30 1.67 6.76
C THR A 184 0.40 2.26 5.35
N VAL A 185 -0.64 2.98 4.94
CA VAL A 185 -0.76 3.59 3.60
C VAL A 185 0.18 4.76 3.38
N ALA A 186 0.73 5.32 4.45
CA ALA A 186 1.75 6.37 4.44
C ALA A 186 2.69 6.20 5.64
N SER A 187 3.76 7.00 5.71
CA SER A 187 4.60 7.08 6.92
C SER A 187 3.76 7.53 8.12
N ALA A 188 4.24 7.26 9.34
CA ALA A 188 3.51 7.65 10.56
C ALA A 188 3.21 9.15 10.60
N GLU A 189 4.18 9.99 10.25
CA GLU A 189 4.00 11.44 10.15
C GLU A 189 3.03 11.81 9.05
N GLY A 190 3.14 11.17 7.88
CA GLY A 190 2.24 11.39 6.75
C GLY A 190 0.79 11.08 7.10
N LEU A 191 0.53 9.98 7.83
CA LEU A 191 -0.81 9.63 8.29
C LEU A 191 -1.43 10.70 9.18
N CYS A 192 -0.66 11.21 10.15
CA CYS A 192 -1.17 12.22 11.08
C CYS A 192 -1.58 13.50 10.35
N VAL A 193 -0.74 13.99 9.45
CA VAL A 193 -0.99 15.27 8.75
C VAL A 193 -2.02 15.16 7.62
N MET A 194 -2.51 13.98 7.30
CA MET A 194 -3.67 13.83 6.39
C MET A 194 -4.95 14.42 6.98
N CYS A 195 -5.06 14.50 8.30
CA CYS A 195 -6.26 14.96 9.00
C CYS A 195 -5.97 16.02 10.06
N HIS A 196 -4.75 16.06 10.57
CA HIS A 196 -4.33 17.02 11.58
C HIS A 196 -3.40 18.06 10.98
N ASP A 197 -3.64 19.32 11.32
CA ASP A 197 -2.71 20.39 11.00
C ASP A 197 -1.35 20.10 11.67
N GLN A 198 -0.28 20.49 11.00
CA GLN A 198 1.04 20.45 11.61
C GLN A 198 1.04 21.29 12.89
N PRO A 199 1.63 20.81 14.00
CA PRO A 199 1.72 21.58 15.22
C PRO A 199 2.34 22.96 14.94
N SER A 200 1.58 24.02 15.19
CA SER A 200 1.96 25.39 14.85
C SER A 200 2.81 26.08 15.92
N SER A 201 2.92 25.50 17.13
CA SER A 201 3.64 26.10 18.25
C SER A 201 5.03 25.53 18.47
N GLY A 202 5.98 26.42 18.60
CA GLY A 202 7.43 26.26 18.58
C GLY A 202 8.07 25.05 19.25
N LYS A 203 7.70 24.68 20.47
CA LYS A 203 8.33 23.56 21.19
C LYS A 203 7.84 22.20 20.67
N HIS A 204 6.53 22.02 20.59
CA HIS A 204 5.93 20.77 20.12
C HIS A 204 6.36 20.47 18.68
N LEU A 205 6.40 21.49 17.80
CA LEU A 205 6.83 21.32 16.42
C LEU A 205 8.30 20.86 16.31
N ARG A 206 9.19 21.43 17.12
CA ARG A 206 10.62 21.04 17.12
C ARG A 206 10.82 19.63 17.63
N GLU A 207 10.14 19.28 18.73
CA GLU A 207 10.23 17.94 19.33
C GLU A 207 9.62 16.87 18.42
N SER A 208 8.45 17.13 17.84
CA SER A 208 7.77 16.16 16.95
C SER A 208 8.55 15.88 15.67
N ARG A 209 9.19 16.88 15.08
CA ARG A 209 10.06 16.69 13.91
C ARG A 209 11.30 15.88 14.21
N ALA A 210 11.82 15.96 15.43
CA ALA A 210 13.02 15.23 15.82
C ALA A 210 12.76 13.75 16.12
N VAL A 211 11.59 13.41 16.67
CA VAL A 211 11.32 12.08 17.22
C VAL A 211 10.09 11.38 16.65
N GLY A 212 9.26 12.07 15.88
CA GLY A 212 8.03 11.57 15.29
C GLY A 212 6.84 11.53 16.27
N CYS A 213 5.63 11.66 15.72
CA CYS A 213 4.38 11.77 16.48
C CYS A 213 4.11 10.56 17.37
N ILE A 214 4.33 9.37 16.84
CA ILE A 214 4.06 8.10 17.53
C ILE A 214 5.02 7.80 18.68
N THR A 215 6.07 8.58 18.88
CA THR A 215 6.95 8.45 20.05
C THR A 215 6.21 8.83 21.32
N CYS A 216 5.37 9.86 21.26
CA CYS A 216 4.62 10.40 22.39
C CYS A 216 3.12 10.07 22.34
N HIS A 217 2.57 9.84 21.17
CA HIS A 217 1.14 9.57 20.97
C HIS A 217 0.88 8.10 20.61
N GLU A 218 -0.24 7.56 21.13
CA GLU A 218 -0.77 6.25 20.78
C GLU A 218 -1.84 6.41 19.71
N PRO A 219 -1.64 5.93 18.47
CA PRO A 219 -2.55 6.22 17.36
C PRO A 219 -3.90 5.49 17.43
N HIS A 220 -4.08 4.56 18.35
CA HIS A 220 -5.29 3.76 18.45
C HIS A 220 -6.20 4.18 19.61
N SER A 221 -5.73 3.99 20.86
CA SER A 221 -6.47 4.39 22.04
C SER A 221 -5.53 4.63 23.22
N SER A 222 -5.89 5.55 24.13
CA SER A 222 -5.10 5.86 25.32
C SER A 222 -5.98 6.14 26.54
N GLY A 223 -5.42 5.94 27.73
CA GLY A 223 -6.03 6.38 28.98
C GLY A 223 -5.82 7.87 29.27
N LYS A 224 -4.91 8.53 28.54
CA LYS A 224 -4.52 9.93 28.73
C LYS A 224 -5.09 10.83 27.64
N GLU A 225 -5.29 12.11 27.98
CA GLU A 225 -5.74 13.12 27.03
C GLU A 225 -4.79 13.24 25.81
N TYR A 226 -5.33 13.67 24.70
CA TYR A 226 -4.61 13.80 23.42
C TYR A 226 -3.92 12.50 22.96
N LEU A 227 -4.44 11.34 23.36
CA LEU A 227 -3.86 10.03 23.06
C LEU A 227 -2.38 9.89 23.46
N GLN A 228 -1.94 10.52 24.52
CA GLN A 228 -0.57 10.35 25.03
C GLN A 228 -0.31 8.93 25.55
N LYS A 229 0.96 8.48 25.45
CA LYS A 229 1.42 7.18 26.00
C LYS A 229 1.57 7.18 27.50
#